data_95e214c0898046993f014f3cd4659a5a
#
_entry.id   95e214c0898046993f014f3cd4659a5a
#
_cell.length_a   1.000
_cell.length_b   1.000
_cell.length_c   1.000
_cell.angle_alpha   90.00
_cell.angle_beta   90.00
_cell.angle_gamma   90.00
#
_symmetry.space_group_name_H-M   'P 1'
#
loop_
_entity.id
_entity.type
_entity.pdbx_description
1 polymer ?
#
loop_
_entity_poly.entity_id
_entity_poly.type
_entity_poly.pdbx_seq_one_letter_code
_entity_poly.pdbx_strand_id
1 'polypeptide(L)'
;LLNAGMPFTFSHDAPVSPSPSVLILVDAGVNRMMPNGALIGADERISPYDALRAVTVMAAYQIREEASKGSLRKGKLADLVILDKNPLKVDPKTIRDIKVVETIKEGQTVFRIQP
;
A
#
# COMPACT_ATOMS: atom_id res chain seq x y z
N LEU A 1 -3.82 16.10 6.32
CA LEU A 1 -4.78 15.06 6.73
C LEU A 1 -4.25 14.27 7.92
N LEU A 2 -3.04 13.70 7.83
CA LEU A 2 -2.46 12.88 8.90
C LEU A 2 -2.36 13.64 10.23
N ASN A 3 -1.80 14.85 10.20
CA ASN A 3 -1.66 15.70 11.39
C ASN A 3 -3.00 16.14 12.01
N ALA A 4 -4.08 16.11 11.24
CA ALA A 4 -5.45 16.37 11.71
C ALA A 4 -6.15 15.12 12.24
N GLY A 5 -5.48 13.95 12.28
CA GLY A 5 -6.07 12.69 12.70
C GLY A 5 -7.15 12.15 11.75
N MET A 6 -7.25 12.70 10.54
CA MET A 6 -8.27 12.28 9.56
C MET A 6 -7.84 11.01 8.84
N PRO A 7 -8.70 9.97 8.78
CA PRO A 7 -8.43 8.80 7.96
C PRO A 7 -8.41 9.20 6.48
N PHE A 8 -7.49 8.61 5.73
CA PHE A 8 -7.38 8.81 4.29
C PHE A 8 -6.94 7.51 3.61
N THR A 9 -7.22 7.40 2.33
CA THR A 9 -6.81 6.28 1.49
C THR A 9 -6.13 6.80 0.23
N PHE A 10 -5.39 5.92 -0.44
CA PHE A 10 -4.88 6.21 -1.78
C PHE A 10 -5.80 5.60 -2.84
N SER A 11 -5.93 6.29 -3.96
CA SER A 11 -6.60 5.80 -5.16
C SER A 11 -5.61 5.69 -6.31
N HIS A 12 -5.70 4.61 -7.07
CA HIS A 12 -4.87 4.36 -8.23
C HIS A 12 -5.45 4.98 -9.50
N ASP A 13 -6.78 5.13 -9.57
CA ASP A 13 -7.51 5.65 -10.73
C ASP A 13 -7.10 4.94 -12.04
N ALA A 14 -6.99 3.60 -12.00
CA ALA A 14 -6.66 2.82 -13.19
C ALA A 14 -7.78 2.96 -14.26
N PRO A 15 -7.45 3.13 -15.55
CA PRO A 15 -6.12 2.97 -16.18
C PRO A 15 -5.31 4.27 -16.32
N VAL A 16 -5.66 5.35 -15.63
CA VAL A 16 -4.94 6.64 -15.71
C VAL A 16 -3.49 6.49 -15.28
N SER A 17 -3.23 5.75 -14.20
CA SER A 17 -1.87 5.38 -13.83
C SER A 17 -1.36 4.20 -14.69
N PRO A 18 -0.11 4.27 -15.18
CA PRO A 18 0.46 3.26 -16.08
C PRO A 18 0.71 1.90 -15.43
N SER A 19 0.69 1.80 -14.12
CA SER A 19 0.94 0.55 -13.39
C SER A 19 -0.12 0.32 -12.32
N PRO A 20 -0.74 -0.87 -12.24
CA PRO A 20 -1.74 -1.20 -11.22
C PRO A 20 -1.14 -1.54 -9.84
N SER A 21 0.15 -1.33 -9.64
CA SER A 21 0.83 -1.69 -8.39
C SER A 21 0.46 -0.77 -7.23
N VAL A 22 -0.12 -1.32 -6.18
CA VAL A 22 -0.41 -0.59 -4.93
C VAL A 22 0.86 -0.06 -4.26
N LEU A 23 2.02 -0.70 -4.45
CA LEU A 23 3.30 -0.24 -3.92
C LEU A 23 3.76 1.08 -4.53
N ILE A 24 3.33 1.41 -5.75
CA ILE A 24 3.56 2.74 -6.34
C ILE A 24 2.80 3.83 -5.58
N LEU A 25 1.60 3.55 -5.07
CA LEU A 25 0.85 4.49 -4.24
C LEU A 25 1.55 4.73 -2.90
N VAL A 26 2.06 3.64 -2.29
CA VAL A 26 2.86 3.72 -1.05
C VAL A 26 4.12 4.57 -1.31
N ASP A 27 4.85 4.28 -2.38
CA ASP A 27 6.04 5.04 -2.79
C ASP A 27 5.72 6.53 -3.02
N ALA A 28 4.64 6.83 -3.72
CA ALA A 28 4.22 8.20 -3.99
C ALA A 28 3.90 8.98 -2.69
N GLY A 29 3.22 8.36 -1.73
CA GLY A 29 2.93 8.98 -0.43
C GLY A 29 4.19 9.21 0.42
N VAL A 30 5.15 8.28 0.36
CA VAL A 30 6.38 8.32 1.15
C VAL A 30 7.42 9.27 0.54
N ASN A 31 7.63 9.19 -0.77
CA ASN A 31 8.72 9.91 -1.43
C ASN A 31 8.30 11.24 -2.05
N ARG A 32 7.02 11.38 -2.47
CA ARG A 32 6.50 12.59 -3.11
C ARG A 32 7.36 13.04 -4.31
N MET A 33 7.88 12.07 -5.06
CA MET A 33 8.81 12.29 -6.15
C MET A 33 8.15 12.02 -7.50
N MET A 34 8.28 12.96 -8.41
CA MET A 34 7.87 12.78 -9.82
C MET A 34 8.86 11.91 -10.59
N PRO A 35 8.46 11.33 -11.75
CA PRO A 35 9.37 10.55 -12.61
C PRO A 35 10.61 11.31 -13.07
N ASN A 36 10.54 12.63 -13.18
CA ASN A 36 11.68 13.50 -13.52
C ASN A 36 12.58 13.85 -12.32
N GLY A 37 12.33 13.27 -11.13
CA GLY A 37 13.08 13.52 -9.90
C GLY A 37 12.68 14.75 -9.10
N ALA A 38 11.71 15.54 -9.58
CA ALA A 38 11.22 16.71 -8.84
C ALA A 38 10.38 16.30 -7.63
N LEU A 39 10.57 17.00 -6.51
CA LEU A 39 9.76 16.81 -5.29
C LEU A 39 8.51 17.69 -5.35
N ILE A 40 7.36 17.14 -4.95
CA ILE A 40 6.10 17.87 -4.84
C ILE A 40 5.60 17.76 -3.42
N GLY A 41 5.52 18.92 -2.71
CA GLY A 41 5.04 18.96 -1.32
C GLY A 41 5.87 18.05 -0.41
N ALA A 42 7.17 18.31 -0.31
CA ALA A 42 8.09 17.48 0.49
C ALA A 42 7.72 17.42 1.98
N ASP A 43 7.05 18.44 2.49
CA ASP A 43 6.49 18.56 3.83
C ASP A 43 5.23 17.70 4.05
N GLU A 44 4.61 17.22 2.97
CA GLU A 44 3.45 16.33 3.01
C GLU A 44 3.81 14.85 2.93
N ARG A 45 5.10 14.50 3.00
CA ARG A 45 5.52 13.09 3.06
C ARG A 45 4.96 12.42 4.31
N ILE A 46 4.63 11.15 4.16
CA ILE A 46 4.16 10.32 5.27
C ILE A 46 5.12 9.15 5.48
N SER A 47 5.04 8.53 6.65
CA SER A 47 5.85 7.34 6.94
C SER A 47 5.42 6.14 6.07
N PRO A 48 6.33 5.20 5.76
CA PRO A 48 5.94 3.94 5.11
C PRO A 48 4.83 3.19 5.86
N TYR A 49 4.82 3.28 7.20
CA TYR A 49 3.78 2.67 8.02
C TYR A 49 2.40 3.31 7.76
N ASP A 50 2.30 4.64 7.74
CA ASP A 50 1.04 5.32 7.48
C ASP A 50 0.56 5.11 6.04
N ALA A 51 1.50 5.07 5.07
CA ALA A 51 1.17 4.76 3.68
C ALA A 51 0.61 3.33 3.53
N LEU A 52 1.18 2.34 4.23
CA LEU A 52 0.64 0.98 4.26
C LEU A 52 -0.75 0.93 4.92
N ARG A 53 -0.97 1.69 6.00
CA ARG A 53 -2.30 1.79 6.61
C ARG A 53 -3.32 2.38 5.64
N ALA A 54 -2.95 3.38 4.85
CA ALA A 54 -3.83 4.01 3.87
C ALA A 54 -4.34 3.03 2.80
N VAL A 55 -3.53 2.03 2.42
CA VAL A 55 -3.91 1.00 1.43
C VAL A 55 -4.42 -0.30 2.05
N THR A 56 -4.53 -0.39 3.38
CA THR A 56 -5.00 -1.59 4.08
C THR A 56 -6.16 -1.27 5.03
N VAL A 57 -5.88 -0.98 6.30
CA VAL A 57 -6.90 -0.79 7.33
C VAL A 57 -7.78 0.43 7.06
N MET A 58 -7.21 1.52 6.53
CA MET A 58 -8.00 2.71 6.20
C MET A 58 -8.87 2.49 4.97
N ALA A 59 -8.37 1.74 3.97
CA ALA A 59 -9.15 1.36 2.80
C ALA A 59 -10.34 0.44 3.20
N ALA A 60 -10.11 -0.53 4.09
CA ALA A 60 -11.18 -1.36 4.63
C ALA A 60 -12.22 -0.53 5.41
N TYR A 61 -11.78 0.45 6.22
CA TYR A 61 -12.65 1.36 6.95
C TYR A 61 -13.51 2.21 6.01
N GLN A 62 -12.93 2.71 4.90
CA GLN A 62 -13.66 3.53 3.92
C GLN A 62 -14.88 2.80 3.34
N ILE A 63 -14.78 1.49 3.15
CA ILE A 63 -15.87 0.64 2.63
C ILE A 63 -16.65 -0.09 3.74
N ARG A 64 -16.40 0.24 5.01
CA ARG A 64 -17.04 -0.36 6.20
C ARG A 64 -16.82 -1.88 6.33
N GLU A 65 -15.66 -2.37 5.91
CA GLU A 65 -15.25 -3.77 6.02
C GLU A 65 -14.07 -4.00 6.99
N GLU A 66 -13.73 -3.01 7.81
CA GLU A 66 -12.63 -3.09 8.77
C GLU A 66 -12.81 -4.18 9.83
N ALA A 67 -14.02 -4.65 10.05
CA ALA A 67 -14.28 -5.78 10.95
C ALA A 67 -13.78 -7.11 10.36
N SER A 68 -13.81 -7.25 9.03
CA SER A 68 -13.48 -8.49 8.31
C SER A 68 -12.18 -8.45 7.53
N LYS A 69 -11.65 -7.27 7.21
CA LYS A 69 -10.49 -7.06 6.32
C LYS A 69 -9.51 -6.01 6.86
N GLY A 70 -8.47 -5.74 6.08
CA GLY A 70 -7.54 -4.63 6.25
C GLY A 70 -6.47 -4.81 7.33
N SER A 71 -6.49 -5.90 8.10
CA SER A 71 -5.44 -6.19 9.09
C SER A 71 -5.33 -7.68 9.38
N LEU A 72 -4.12 -8.11 9.77
CA LEU A 72 -3.83 -9.49 10.14
C LEU A 72 -4.27 -9.73 11.60
N ARG A 73 -5.53 -10.10 11.80
CA ARG A 73 -6.10 -10.45 13.11
C ARG A 73 -6.90 -11.74 13.00
N LYS A 74 -6.86 -12.54 14.07
CA LYS A 74 -7.70 -13.75 14.18
C LYS A 74 -9.18 -13.39 13.98
N GLY A 75 -9.88 -14.15 13.15
CA GLY A 75 -11.29 -13.96 12.82
C GLY A 75 -11.55 -13.09 11.58
N LYS A 76 -10.51 -12.50 10.98
CA LYS A 76 -10.63 -11.80 9.69
C LYS A 76 -10.36 -12.73 8.51
N LEU A 77 -10.81 -12.31 7.34
CA LEU A 77 -10.51 -13.01 6.10
C LEU A 77 -9.00 -13.06 5.86
N ALA A 78 -8.53 -14.20 5.36
CA ALA A 78 -7.14 -14.39 5.00
C ALA A 78 -6.84 -13.77 3.63
N ASP A 79 -7.01 -12.44 3.55
CA ASP A 79 -6.65 -11.61 2.40
C ASP A 79 -5.24 -11.04 2.64
N LEU A 80 -4.23 -11.61 1.99
CA LEU A 80 -2.82 -11.40 2.30
C LEU A 80 -2.02 -11.17 1.02
N VAL A 81 -0.93 -10.41 1.15
CA VAL A 81 0.14 -10.37 0.15
C VAL A 81 1.46 -10.76 0.79
N ILE A 82 2.26 -11.53 0.07
CA ILE A 82 3.65 -11.84 0.44
C ILE A 82 4.54 -11.01 -0.47
N LEU A 83 5.44 -10.25 0.14
CA LEU A 83 6.39 -9.38 -0.55
C LEU A 83 7.80 -9.95 -0.44
N ASP A 84 8.66 -9.71 -1.44
CA ASP A 84 10.06 -10.12 -1.43
C ASP A 84 10.91 -9.32 -0.44
N LYS A 85 10.46 -8.11 -0.05
CA LYS A 85 11.15 -7.24 0.91
C LYS A 85 10.14 -6.57 1.84
N ASN A 86 10.62 -6.20 3.03
CA ASN A 86 9.80 -5.50 4.02
C ASN A 86 9.80 -3.99 3.74
N PRO A 87 8.67 -3.39 3.34
CA PRO A 87 8.59 -1.96 3.02
C PRO A 87 8.88 -1.03 4.19
N LEU A 88 8.85 -1.53 5.43
CA LEU A 88 9.21 -0.76 6.62
C LEU A 88 10.72 -0.77 6.93
N LYS A 89 11.51 -1.60 6.21
CA LYS A 89 12.94 -1.80 6.49
C LYS A 89 13.86 -1.48 5.32
N VAL A 90 13.33 -1.34 4.12
CA VAL A 90 14.10 -0.96 2.93
C VAL A 90 14.36 0.55 2.91
N ASP A 91 15.31 1.00 2.08
CA ASP A 91 15.39 2.41 1.71
C ASP A 91 14.03 2.85 1.11
N PRO A 92 13.39 3.90 1.63
CA PRO A 92 12.10 4.37 1.11
C PRO A 92 12.07 4.57 -0.40
N LYS A 93 13.18 4.97 -1.01
CA LYS A 93 13.29 5.16 -2.47
C LYS A 93 13.16 3.87 -3.28
N THR A 94 13.28 2.70 -2.64
CA THR A 94 13.19 1.39 -3.30
C THR A 94 11.84 0.69 -3.06
N ILE A 95 10.88 1.35 -2.41
CA ILE A 95 9.57 0.76 -2.10
C ILE A 95 8.84 0.33 -3.39
N ARG A 96 8.93 1.12 -4.45
CA ARG A 96 8.31 0.81 -5.76
C ARG A 96 8.86 -0.45 -6.43
N ASP A 97 10.07 -0.87 -6.07
CA ASP A 97 10.77 -2.02 -6.67
C ASP A 97 10.47 -3.33 -5.93
N ILE A 98 9.76 -3.25 -4.80
CA ILE A 98 9.33 -4.43 -4.05
C ILE A 98 8.35 -5.24 -4.89
N LYS A 99 8.57 -6.56 -4.94
CA LYS A 99 7.73 -7.47 -5.73
C LYS A 99 6.69 -8.14 -4.83
N VAL A 100 5.47 -8.26 -5.37
CA VAL A 100 4.46 -9.16 -4.82
C VAL A 100 4.84 -10.58 -5.23
N VAL A 101 5.18 -11.42 -4.27
CA VAL A 101 5.53 -12.83 -4.49
C VAL A 101 4.28 -13.69 -4.57
N GLU A 102 3.32 -13.40 -3.70
CA GLU A 102 2.05 -14.14 -3.67
C GLU A 102 0.91 -13.24 -3.19
N THR A 103 -0.26 -13.43 -3.78
CA THR A 103 -1.52 -12.84 -3.32
C THR A 103 -2.47 -13.96 -2.93
N ILE A 104 -3.01 -13.87 -1.73
CA ILE A 104 -3.96 -14.82 -1.15
C ILE A 104 -5.27 -14.09 -0.90
N LYS A 105 -6.39 -14.65 -1.38
CA LYS A 105 -7.73 -14.17 -1.14
C LYS A 105 -8.55 -15.25 -0.43
N GLU A 106 -9.08 -14.91 0.72
CA GLU A 106 -9.89 -15.84 1.54
C GLU A 106 -9.20 -17.20 1.77
N GLY A 107 -7.86 -17.16 1.97
CA GLY A 107 -7.04 -18.34 2.17
C GLY A 107 -6.63 -19.09 0.90
N GLN A 108 -7.06 -18.63 -0.28
CA GLN A 108 -6.72 -19.24 -1.57
C GLN A 108 -5.67 -18.41 -2.29
N THR A 109 -4.58 -19.02 -2.77
CA THR A 109 -3.61 -18.36 -3.63
C THR A 109 -4.25 -17.99 -4.96
N VAL A 110 -4.34 -16.69 -5.27
CA VAL A 110 -4.88 -16.17 -6.54
C VAL A 110 -3.79 -15.70 -7.48
N PHE A 111 -2.59 -15.46 -6.96
CA PHE A 111 -1.40 -15.11 -7.74
C PHE A 111 -0.14 -15.59 -7.01
N ARG A 112 0.81 -16.13 -7.77
CA ARG A 112 2.16 -16.44 -7.30
C ARG A 112 3.15 -16.27 -8.44
N ILE A 113 4.28 -15.60 -8.17
CA ILE A 113 5.40 -15.55 -9.13
C ILE A 113 5.90 -16.98 -9.35
N GLN A 114 5.98 -17.38 -10.61
CA GLN A 114 6.65 -18.64 -10.97
C GLN A 114 8.18 -18.45 -10.88
N PRO A 115 8.92 -19.45 -10.39
CA PRO A 115 10.38 -19.41 -10.32
C PRO A 115 11.04 -19.31 -11.69
#